data_5123b47ac10dde919b217d74e1fc9533
#
_entry.id   5123b47ac10dde919b217d74e1fc9533
#
_cell.length_a   1.000
_cell.length_b   1.000
_cell.length_c   1.000
_cell.angle_alpha   90.00
_cell.angle_beta   90.00
_cell.angle_gamma   90.00
#
_symmetry.space_group_name_H-M   'P 1'
#
loop_
_entity.id
_entity.type
_entity.pdbx_description
1 polymer ?
#
loop_
_entity_poly.entity_id
_entity_poly.type
_entity_poly.pdbx_seq_one_letter_code
_entity_poly.pdbx_strand_id
1 'polypeptide(L)'
;TPDGTYHLVWTTSWKGDLGFGYAHSKDLIHWSEQQMIPVMADEPTTINVWAPEIFYDDENDQFMVVWASCVPGRFEKGIEEENNNHRLYYITTKDFKTVSKTKLLYDPGFSTIDAVIVKRAKNDYVMVLKDNTRPERNLKIAFSDSMTGPYSPASQPFTESFVEGPSVEKVGDDYLIYFDVYKKKIYGAMRTKDFRNFIDVTEEVSIPVGHKHGTIFTAPESVVKALLEEKK
;
A
#
# COMPACT_ATOMS: atom_id res chain seq x y z
N THR A 1 -4.98 14.05 6.67
CA THR A 1 -4.71 14.35 8.09
C THR A 1 -5.77 15.28 8.68
N PRO A 2 -5.90 15.34 10.02
CA PRO A 2 -6.85 16.27 10.68
C PRO A 2 -6.65 17.74 10.32
N ASP A 3 -5.43 18.15 10.00
CA ASP A 3 -5.09 19.52 9.57
C ASP A 3 -5.37 19.79 8.09
N GLY A 4 -5.95 18.84 7.36
CA GLY A 4 -6.26 18.93 5.93
C GLY A 4 -5.05 18.79 5.00
N THR A 5 -3.90 18.31 5.47
CA THR A 5 -2.75 18.03 4.60
C THR A 5 -2.89 16.67 3.94
N TYR A 6 -2.71 16.63 2.63
CA TYR A 6 -2.55 15.40 1.84
C TYR A 6 -1.06 15.05 1.74
N HIS A 7 -0.75 13.80 1.92
CA HIS A 7 0.61 13.28 1.83
C HIS A 7 0.66 12.26 0.69
N LEU A 8 1.70 12.32 -0.11
CA LEU A 8 1.92 11.43 -1.24
C LEU A 8 3.28 10.77 -1.10
N VAL A 9 3.31 9.45 -1.23
CA VAL A 9 4.53 8.65 -1.34
C VAL A 9 4.51 7.86 -2.64
N TRP A 10 5.69 7.58 -3.21
CA TRP A 10 5.78 6.82 -4.46
C TRP A 10 7.12 6.11 -4.60
N THR A 11 7.14 5.07 -5.43
CA THR A 11 8.36 4.39 -5.86
C THR A 11 9.17 5.31 -6.77
N THR A 12 10.40 5.60 -6.41
CA THR A 12 11.27 6.52 -7.17
C THR A 12 11.98 5.84 -8.34
N SER A 13 12.32 4.57 -8.18
CA SER A 13 12.94 3.79 -9.24
C SER A 13 12.58 2.30 -9.16
N TRP A 14 12.77 1.60 -10.27
CA TRP A 14 12.59 0.16 -10.31
C TRP A 14 13.66 -0.60 -9.52
N LYS A 15 14.89 -0.10 -9.50
CA LYS A 15 16.04 -0.67 -8.77
C LYS A 15 17.02 0.44 -8.39
N GLY A 16 17.71 0.23 -7.28
CA GLY A 16 18.87 1.03 -6.88
C GLY A 16 18.57 2.12 -5.86
N ASP A 17 17.39 2.72 -5.85
CA ASP A 17 17.04 3.70 -4.82
C ASP A 17 16.75 2.99 -3.49
N LEU A 18 17.31 3.52 -2.42
CA LEU A 18 17.16 3.01 -1.05
C LEU A 18 16.14 3.83 -0.25
N GLY A 19 15.19 4.46 -0.93
CA GLY A 19 14.18 5.31 -0.35
C GLY A 19 12.94 5.40 -1.23
N PHE A 20 11.94 6.13 -0.75
CA PHE A 20 10.74 6.45 -1.49
C PHE A 20 10.58 7.96 -1.66
N GLY A 21 9.86 8.38 -2.69
CA GLY A 21 9.53 9.77 -2.93
C GLY A 21 8.42 10.24 -2.00
N TYR A 22 8.47 11.52 -1.60
CA TYR A 22 7.48 12.16 -0.76
C TYR A 22 7.19 13.59 -1.23
N ALA A 23 5.92 13.98 -1.16
CA ALA A 23 5.45 15.34 -1.27
C ALA A 23 4.16 15.53 -0.45
N HIS A 24 3.78 16.78 -0.18
CA HIS A 24 2.52 17.09 0.49
C HIS A 24 1.79 18.25 -0.20
N SER A 25 0.47 18.31 0.02
CA SER A 25 -0.40 19.33 -0.55
C SER A 25 -1.55 19.64 0.39
N LYS A 26 -2.13 20.86 0.26
CA LYS A 26 -3.36 21.24 0.95
C LYS A 26 -4.60 21.13 0.04
N ASP A 27 -4.42 20.97 -1.24
CA ASP A 27 -5.49 21.04 -2.24
C ASP A 27 -5.41 19.99 -3.35
N LEU A 28 -4.38 19.11 -3.32
CA LEU A 28 -4.06 18.09 -4.35
C LEU A 28 -3.64 18.69 -5.71
N ILE A 29 -3.52 20.01 -5.82
CA ILE A 29 -3.11 20.74 -7.03
C ILE A 29 -1.69 21.26 -6.86
N HIS A 30 -1.43 21.98 -5.78
CA HIS A 30 -0.14 22.58 -5.49
C HIS A 30 0.62 21.70 -4.50
N TRP A 31 1.69 21.08 -4.98
CA TRP A 31 2.51 20.15 -4.21
C TRP A 31 3.81 20.82 -3.75
N SER A 32 4.28 20.42 -2.56
CA SER A 32 5.60 20.80 -2.07
C SER A 32 6.71 20.34 -3.01
N GLU A 33 7.94 20.81 -2.77
CA GLU A 33 9.12 20.19 -3.38
C GLU A 33 9.14 18.69 -3.09
N GLN A 34 9.54 17.91 -4.10
CA GLN A 34 9.68 16.47 -3.99
C GLN A 34 10.95 16.13 -3.20
N GLN A 35 10.83 15.19 -2.29
CA GLN A 35 11.93 14.71 -1.47
C GLN A 35 12.05 13.20 -1.59
N MET A 36 13.26 12.68 -1.48
CA MET A 36 13.49 11.24 -1.29
C MET A 36 13.77 10.98 0.19
N ILE A 37 12.99 10.10 0.81
CA ILE A 37 13.18 9.68 2.20
C ILE A 37 13.96 8.36 2.19
N PRO A 38 15.24 8.37 2.63
CA PRO A 38 16.06 7.17 2.66
C PRO A 38 15.62 6.27 3.81
N VAL A 39 15.14 5.08 3.50
CA VAL A 39 14.63 4.13 4.51
C VAL A 39 15.39 2.82 4.56
N MET A 40 16.18 2.51 3.54
CA MET A 40 17.00 1.29 3.47
C MET A 40 18.50 1.59 3.42
N ALA A 41 18.92 2.78 3.87
CA ALA A 41 20.33 3.20 3.85
C ALA A 41 21.24 2.29 4.70
N ASP A 42 20.73 1.73 5.80
CA ASP A 42 21.46 0.78 6.66
C ASP A 42 21.54 -0.64 6.04
N GLU A 43 20.92 -0.86 4.90
CA GLU A 43 20.83 -2.12 4.17
C GLU A 43 21.27 -1.94 2.70
N PRO A 44 22.57 -1.67 2.46
CA PRO A 44 23.05 -1.25 1.14
C PRO A 44 22.90 -2.31 0.04
N THR A 45 22.63 -3.56 0.40
CA THR A 45 22.35 -4.64 -0.56
C THR A 45 20.89 -4.68 -1.02
N THR A 46 20.03 -3.82 -0.46
CA THR A 46 18.62 -3.71 -0.87
C THR A 46 18.52 -3.42 -2.37
N ILE A 47 17.68 -4.18 -3.06
CA ILE A 47 17.50 -4.05 -4.51
C ILE A 47 16.56 -2.89 -4.85
N ASN A 48 15.51 -2.71 -4.05
CA ASN A 48 14.43 -1.77 -4.35
C ASN A 48 13.65 -1.36 -3.10
N VAL A 49 12.88 -0.28 -3.25
CA VAL A 49 11.86 0.19 -2.30
C VAL A 49 10.59 0.41 -3.12
N TRP A 50 9.64 -0.52 -3.05
CA TRP A 50 8.47 -0.55 -3.92
C TRP A 50 7.17 -0.32 -3.19
N ALA A 51 6.23 0.32 -3.90
CA ALA A 51 4.85 0.52 -3.49
C ALA A 51 4.72 1.00 -2.03
N PRO A 52 5.33 2.13 -1.67
CA PRO A 52 5.11 2.70 -0.36
C PRO A 52 3.65 3.12 -0.20
N GLU A 53 3.06 2.82 0.96
CA GLU A 53 1.70 3.19 1.34
C GLU A 53 1.70 3.86 2.70
N ILE A 54 0.88 4.91 2.88
CA ILE A 54 0.78 5.68 4.12
C ILE A 54 -0.43 5.20 4.92
N PHE A 55 -0.20 4.93 6.20
CA PHE A 55 -1.23 4.75 7.20
C PHE A 55 -1.10 5.86 8.26
N TYR A 56 -2.19 6.55 8.56
CA TYR A 56 -2.22 7.52 9.66
C TYR A 56 -2.70 6.87 10.94
N ASP A 57 -1.85 6.87 11.96
CA ASP A 57 -2.13 6.40 13.30
C ASP A 57 -2.72 7.54 14.13
N ASP A 58 -4.03 7.59 14.21
CA ASP A 58 -4.78 8.62 14.93
C ASP A 58 -4.63 8.54 16.47
N GLU A 59 -4.18 7.40 17.00
CA GLU A 59 -3.96 7.24 18.44
C GLU A 59 -2.64 7.86 18.90
N ASN A 60 -1.61 7.85 18.06
CA ASN A 60 -0.29 8.37 18.39
C ASN A 60 0.08 9.63 17.60
N ASP A 61 -0.85 10.16 16.79
CA ASP A 61 -0.65 11.31 15.92
C ASP A 61 0.66 11.18 15.12
N GLN A 62 0.74 10.12 14.34
CA GLN A 62 1.91 9.82 13.51
C GLN A 62 1.51 9.06 12.25
N PHE A 63 2.40 9.05 11.28
CA PHE A 63 2.28 8.22 10.09
C PHE A 63 3.11 6.95 10.25
N MET A 64 2.61 5.88 9.67
CA MET A 64 3.37 4.69 9.31
C MET A 64 3.44 4.63 7.80
N VAL A 65 4.63 4.45 7.25
CA VAL A 65 4.80 4.14 5.84
C VAL A 65 5.29 2.71 5.73
N VAL A 66 4.56 1.91 4.97
CA VAL A 66 4.89 0.51 4.67
C VAL A 66 5.32 0.39 3.21
N TRP A 67 6.30 -0.44 2.92
CA TRP A 67 6.77 -0.72 1.56
C TRP A 67 7.31 -2.13 1.44
N ALA A 68 7.53 -2.57 0.20
CA ALA A 68 8.18 -3.83 -0.10
C ALA A 68 9.64 -3.63 -0.50
N SER A 69 10.52 -4.44 0.08
CA SER A 69 11.95 -4.49 -0.31
C SER A 69 12.45 -5.91 -0.41
N CYS A 70 13.37 -6.12 -1.35
CA CYS A 70 14.16 -7.34 -1.45
C CYS A 70 15.56 -7.05 -0.93
N VAL A 71 15.97 -7.81 0.10
CA VAL A 71 17.33 -7.81 0.66
C VAL A 71 17.93 -9.20 0.39
N PRO A 72 18.81 -9.36 -0.60
CA PRO A 72 19.35 -10.66 -1.00
C PRO A 72 19.98 -11.43 0.16
N GLY A 73 19.69 -12.73 0.23
CA GLY A 73 20.23 -13.63 1.26
C GLY A 73 19.62 -13.48 2.66
N ARG A 74 18.67 -12.56 2.88
CA ARG A 74 18.06 -12.35 4.20
C ARG A 74 17.01 -13.38 4.56
N PHE A 75 16.22 -13.80 3.60
CA PHE A 75 15.10 -14.72 3.79
C PHE A 75 15.26 -15.95 2.90
N GLU A 76 14.77 -17.09 3.38
CA GLU A 76 14.73 -18.29 2.57
C GLU A 76 13.96 -18.00 1.26
N LYS A 77 14.56 -18.42 0.16
CA LYS A 77 13.99 -18.25 -1.17
C LYS A 77 13.02 -19.38 -1.48
N GLY A 78 11.78 -19.02 -1.84
CA GLY A 78 10.81 -19.95 -2.40
C GLY A 78 11.05 -20.22 -3.90
N ILE A 79 9.99 -20.19 -4.68
CA ILE A 79 10.05 -20.42 -6.15
C ILE A 79 10.49 -19.18 -6.94
N GLU A 80 10.55 -18.01 -6.30
CA GLU A 80 11.00 -16.78 -6.95
C GLU A 80 12.52 -16.71 -7.03
N GLU A 81 13.03 -15.85 -7.92
CA GLU A 81 14.45 -15.52 -7.97
C GLU A 81 14.85 -14.68 -6.76
N GLU A 82 16.13 -14.73 -6.38
CA GLU A 82 16.62 -13.99 -5.20
C GLU A 82 16.30 -12.49 -5.24
N ASN A 83 16.35 -11.88 -6.42
CA ASN A 83 16.04 -10.46 -6.61
C ASN A 83 14.53 -10.15 -6.58
N ASN A 84 13.69 -11.13 -6.35
CA ASN A 84 12.22 -11.00 -6.23
C ASN A 84 11.68 -11.59 -4.92
N ASN A 85 12.53 -11.80 -3.92
CA ASN A 85 12.18 -12.35 -2.61
C ASN A 85 11.88 -11.24 -1.61
N HIS A 86 10.79 -10.49 -1.83
CA HIS A 86 10.41 -9.30 -1.07
C HIS A 86 9.78 -9.64 0.28
N ARG A 87 9.94 -8.70 1.24
CA ARG A 87 9.20 -8.63 2.49
C ARG A 87 8.71 -7.21 2.72
N LEU A 88 7.75 -7.05 3.64
CA LEU A 88 7.23 -5.74 4.00
C LEU A 88 8.01 -5.15 5.15
N TYR A 89 8.38 -3.88 4.98
CA TYR A 89 9.10 -3.07 5.96
C TYR A 89 8.30 -1.83 6.28
N TYR A 90 8.61 -1.16 7.38
CA TYR A 90 7.96 0.09 7.74
C TYR A 90 8.90 1.04 8.49
N ILE A 91 8.52 2.30 8.47
CA ILE A 91 8.96 3.35 9.39
C ILE A 91 7.74 4.04 10.00
N THR A 92 7.96 4.78 11.09
CA THR A 92 7.01 5.77 11.60
C THR A 92 7.62 7.15 11.57
N THR A 93 6.79 8.17 11.39
CA THR A 93 7.18 9.58 11.36
C THR A 93 6.02 10.48 11.75
N LYS A 94 6.31 11.67 12.30
CA LYS A 94 5.30 12.70 12.55
C LYS A 94 5.30 13.81 11.50
N ASP A 95 6.41 13.99 10.80
CA ASP A 95 6.66 15.19 10.00
C ASP A 95 7.34 14.91 8.65
N PHE A 96 7.63 13.65 8.33
CA PHE A 96 8.41 13.20 7.17
C PHE A 96 9.84 13.80 7.08
N LYS A 97 10.30 14.48 8.13
CA LYS A 97 11.67 14.99 8.27
C LYS A 97 12.51 14.08 9.14
N THR A 98 11.89 13.60 10.22
CA THR A 98 12.51 12.64 11.14
C THR A 98 11.75 11.33 11.04
N VAL A 99 12.45 10.27 10.67
CA VAL A 99 11.87 8.92 10.54
C VAL A 99 12.47 7.97 11.57
N SER A 100 11.67 7.01 12.02
CA SER A 100 12.18 5.92 12.85
C SER A 100 13.18 5.05 12.08
N LYS A 101 13.91 4.19 12.79
CA LYS A 101 14.64 3.11 12.11
C LYS A 101 13.67 2.20 11.38
N THR A 102 14.11 1.73 10.21
CA THR A 102 13.38 0.71 9.44
C THR A 102 13.26 -0.59 10.23
N LYS A 103 12.07 -1.16 10.19
CA LYS A 103 11.75 -2.44 10.81
C LYS A 103 11.06 -3.35 9.81
N LEU A 104 11.26 -4.66 9.97
CA LEU A 104 10.46 -5.66 9.29
C LEU A 104 9.02 -5.60 9.84
N LEU A 105 8.05 -5.46 8.95
CA LEU A 105 6.63 -5.48 9.31
C LEU A 105 6.07 -6.90 9.21
N TYR A 106 6.35 -7.57 8.09
CA TYR A 106 5.72 -8.84 7.80
C TYR A 106 6.60 -9.74 6.94
N ASP A 107 6.79 -10.96 7.41
CA ASP A 107 7.39 -12.08 6.68
C ASP A 107 6.38 -13.24 6.66
N PRO A 108 5.64 -13.43 5.56
CA PRO A 108 4.70 -14.54 5.43
C PRO A 108 5.35 -15.87 5.02
N GLY A 109 6.68 -15.92 4.88
CA GLY A 109 7.41 -17.07 4.34
C GLY A 109 7.42 -17.13 2.80
N PHE A 110 6.91 -16.11 2.12
CA PHE A 110 6.91 -15.97 0.65
C PHE A 110 7.14 -14.53 0.23
N SER A 111 7.46 -14.31 -1.05
CA SER A 111 7.63 -12.96 -1.61
C SER A 111 6.30 -12.19 -1.59
N THR A 112 6.27 -11.05 -0.90
CA THR A 112 5.07 -10.20 -0.78
C THR A 112 5.37 -8.74 -1.05
N ILE A 113 4.44 -8.06 -1.73
CA ILE A 113 4.50 -6.63 -2.07
C ILE A 113 3.13 -5.98 -1.93
N ASP A 114 3.04 -4.69 -2.19
CA ASP A 114 1.79 -3.91 -2.36
C ASP A 114 0.84 -4.09 -1.15
N ALA A 115 1.27 -3.70 0.03
CA ALA A 115 0.44 -3.81 1.22
C ALA A 115 -0.28 -2.51 1.56
N VAL A 116 -1.57 -2.62 1.89
CA VAL A 116 -2.36 -1.54 2.49
C VAL A 116 -2.89 -1.98 3.85
N ILE A 117 -2.85 -1.07 4.84
CA ILE A 117 -3.34 -1.34 6.19
C ILE A 117 -4.65 -0.58 6.42
N VAL A 118 -5.63 -1.27 7.01
CA VAL A 118 -6.94 -0.73 7.35
C VAL A 118 -7.17 -0.91 8.85
N LYS A 119 -7.47 0.17 9.54
CA LYS A 119 -7.97 0.14 10.93
C LYS A 119 -9.49 0.03 10.89
N ARG A 120 -10.04 -1.08 11.39
CA ARG A 120 -11.50 -1.28 11.45
C ARG A 120 -12.08 -0.76 12.77
N ALA A 121 -11.32 -0.95 13.85
CA ALA A 121 -11.63 -0.47 15.20
C ALA A 121 -10.34 -0.37 16.01
N LYS A 122 -10.45 0.02 17.28
CA LYS A 122 -9.33 -0.05 18.20
C LYS A 122 -8.84 -1.50 18.34
N ASN A 123 -7.53 -1.70 18.19
CA ASN A 123 -6.89 -3.02 18.22
C ASN A 123 -7.47 -4.01 17.18
N ASP A 124 -7.88 -3.51 16.02
CA ASP A 124 -8.42 -4.33 14.94
C ASP A 124 -7.95 -3.81 13.58
N TYR A 125 -6.89 -4.41 13.07
CA TYR A 125 -6.20 -4.04 11.85
C TYR A 125 -6.24 -5.16 10.83
N VAL A 126 -6.38 -4.78 9.59
CA VAL A 126 -6.34 -5.68 8.44
C VAL A 126 -5.26 -5.19 7.49
N MET A 127 -4.43 -6.11 7.02
CA MET A 127 -3.50 -5.88 5.92
C MET A 127 -4.02 -6.61 4.69
N VAL A 128 -4.22 -5.89 3.61
CA VAL A 128 -4.39 -6.45 2.27
C VAL A 128 -3.02 -6.45 1.62
N LEU A 129 -2.57 -7.57 1.11
CA LEU A 129 -1.22 -7.73 0.56
C LEU A 129 -1.25 -8.59 -0.70
N LYS A 130 -0.26 -8.41 -1.56
CA LYS A 130 -0.07 -9.28 -2.72
C LYS A 130 0.92 -10.39 -2.40
N ASP A 131 0.50 -11.64 -2.63
CA ASP A 131 1.42 -12.75 -2.82
C ASP A 131 2.07 -12.59 -4.20
N ASN A 132 3.37 -12.31 -4.21
CA ASN A 132 4.11 -12.07 -5.45
C ASN A 132 4.75 -13.33 -6.04
N THR A 133 4.56 -14.49 -5.42
CA THR A 133 5.11 -15.76 -5.92
C THR A 133 4.34 -16.27 -7.14
N ARG A 134 5.06 -16.96 -8.04
CA ARG A 134 4.43 -17.66 -9.16
C ARG A 134 3.93 -19.04 -8.71
N PRO A 135 2.75 -19.48 -9.13
CA PRO A 135 1.81 -18.85 -10.07
C PRO A 135 0.79 -17.89 -9.39
N GLU A 136 0.88 -17.72 -8.07
CA GLU A 136 -0.11 -17.03 -7.25
C GLU A 136 -0.42 -15.61 -7.77
N ARG A 137 0.40 -14.64 -7.47
CA ARG A 137 0.23 -13.24 -7.88
C ARG A 137 -1.18 -12.73 -7.67
N ASN A 138 -1.71 -12.98 -6.47
CA ASN A 138 -3.06 -12.67 -6.04
C ASN A 138 -3.05 -11.89 -4.72
N LEU A 139 -4.23 -11.44 -4.28
CA LEU A 139 -4.37 -10.73 -3.03
C LEU A 139 -4.79 -11.66 -1.89
N LYS A 140 -4.21 -11.42 -0.72
CA LYS A 140 -4.45 -12.13 0.53
C LYS A 140 -4.68 -11.14 1.67
N ILE A 141 -5.16 -11.65 2.79
CA ILE A 141 -5.47 -10.87 3.99
C ILE A 141 -4.66 -11.40 5.16
N ALA A 142 -4.19 -10.48 6.02
CA ALA A 142 -3.67 -10.80 7.33
C ALA A 142 -4.30 -9.85 8.38
N PHE A 143 -4.50 -10.35 9.60
CA PHE A 143 -5.14 -9.61 10.70
C PHE A 143 -4.14 -9.38 11.83
N SER A 144 -4.33 -8.28 12.57
CA SER A 144 -3.55 -7.95 13.76
C SER A 144 -4.37 -7.13 14.75
N ASP A 145 -4.00 -7.15 16.00
CA ASP A 145 -4.48 -6.25 17.05
C ASP A 145 -3.62 -4.98 17.18
N SER A 146 -2.57 -4.87 16.36
CA SER A 146 -1.68 -3.70 16.30
C SER A 146 -1.32 -3.36 14.86
N MET A 147 -1.19 -2.06 14.52
CA MET A 147 -0.79 -1.63 13.18
C MET A 147 0.60 -2.16 12.79
N THR A 148 1.48 -2.35 13.76
CA THR A 148 2.85 -2.85 13.55
C THR A 148 2.99 -4.36 13.73
N GLY A 149 1.87 -5.06 13.85
CA GLY A 149 1.85 -6.51 14.04
C GLY A 149 2.04 -6.96 15.50
N PRO A 150 2.23 -8.27 15.73
CA PRO A 150 2.37 -9.29 14.68
C PRO A 150 1.08 -9.52 13.90
N TYR A 151 1.19 -9.72 12.61
CA TYR A 151 0.07 -10.11 11.76
C TYR A 151 -0.08 -11.63 11.72
N SER A 152 -1.32 -12.09 11.59
CA SER A 152 -1.63 -13.51 11.39
C SER A 152 -0.98 -14.05 10.11
N PRO A 153 -0.88 -15.39 9.95
CA PRO A 153 -0.59 -15.96 8.64
C PRO A 153 -1.54 -15.42 7.57
N ALA A 154 -1.03 -15.24 6.35
CA ALA A 154 -1.83 -14.77 5.23
C ALA A 154 -2.95 -15.78 4.90
N SER A 155 -4.11 -15.26 4.55
CA SER A 155 -5.27 -16.06 4.16
C SER A 155 -5.05 -16.83 2.86
N GLN A 156 -6.01 -17.68 2.50
CA GLN A 156 -6.18 -18.08 1.12
C GLN A 156 -6.46 -16.84 0.26
N PRO A 157 -6.13 -16.86 -1.06
CA PRO A 157 -6.41 -15.75 -1.93
C PRO A 157 -7.91 -15.48 -2.06
N PHE A 158 -8.27 -14.20 -2.17
CA PHE A 158 -9.66 -13.78 -2.38
C PHE A 158 -9.88 -13.19 -3.79
N THR A 159 -8.83 -13.11 -4.59
CA THR A 159 -8.88 -12.66 -5.98
C THR A 159 -8.38 -13.74 -6.93
N GLU A 160 -8.60 -13.52 -8.23
CA GLU A 160 -7.88 -14.26 -9.28
C GLU A 160 -6.37 -13.95 -9.23
N SER A 161 -5.57 -14.72 -10.00
CA SER A 161 -4.14 -14.47 -10.17
C SER A 161 -3.88 -13.30 -11.13
N PHE A 162 -2.67 -12.72 -11.02
CA PHE A 162 -2.19 -11.60 -11.84
C PHE A 162 -2.88 -10.27 -11.54
N VAL A 163 -3.10 -10.03 -10.25
CA VAL A 163 -3.58 -8.77 -9.71
C VAL A 163 -2.54 -8.16 -8.78
N GLU A 164 -2.60 -6.82 -8.60
CA GLU A 164 -1.66 -6.07 -7.78
C GLU A 164 -2.23 -4.72 -7.34
N GLY A 165 -1.47 -3.99 -6.51
CA GLY A 165 -1.78 -2.62 -6.10
C GLY A 165 -3.15 -2.47 -5.43
N PRO A 166 -3.44 -3.18 -4.34
CA PRO A 166 -4.70 -3.01 -3.64
C PRO A 166 -4.79 -1.60 -3.05
N SER A 167 -5.98 -1.00 -3.14
CA SER A 167 -6.37 0.20 -2.40
C SER A 167 -7.71 -0.06 -1.75
N VAL A 168 -7.86 0.36 -0.49
CA VAL A 168 -9.07 0.06 0.29
C VAL A 168 -9.71 1.37 0.76
N GLU A 169 -11.00 1.52 0.45
CA GLU A 169 -11.80 2.64 0.92
C GLU A 169 -13.07 2.15 1.61
N LYS A 170 -13.42 2.79 2.72
CA LYS A 170 -14.66 2.49 3.44
C LYS A 170 -15.80 3.32 2.87
N VAL A 171 -16.85 2.64 2.39
CA VAL A 171 -18.04 3.29 1.82
C VAL A 171 -19.28 2.79 2.57
N GLY A 172 -19.82 3.65 3.42
CA GLY A 172 -20.91 3.25 4.33
C GLY A 172 -20.45 2.17 5.32
N ASP A 173 -21.14 1.03 5.30
CA ASP A 173 -20.81 -0.14 6.14
C ASP A 173 -19.89 -1.14 5.44
N ASP A 174 -19.57 -0.92 4.17
CA ASP A 174 -18.75 -1.80 3.37
C ASP A 174 -17.33 -1.24 3.18
N TYR A 175 -16.38 -2.12 2.85
CA TYR A 175 -15.07 -1.78 2.33
C TYR A 175 -15.02 -2.18 0.87
N LEU A 176 -14.52 -1.28 0.03
CA LEU A 176 -14.21 -1.54 -1.37
C LEU A 176 -12.71 -1.70 -1.51
N ILE A 177 -12.29 -2.82 -2.06
CA ILE A 177 -10.89 -3.14 -2.34
C ILE A 177 -10.71 -3.08 -3.84
N TYR A 178 -10.06 -2.04 -4.32
CA TYR A 178 -9.71 -1.86 -5.73
C TYR A 178 -8.32 -2.45 -6.00
N PHE A 179 -8.10 -2.98 -7.20
CA PHE A 179 -6.81 -3.54 -7.61
C PHE A 179 -6.63 -3.55 -9.12
N ASP A 180 -5.38 -3.55 -9.57
CA ASP A 180 -5.02 -3.64 -10.98
C ASP A 180 -5.01 -5.12 -11.43
N VAL A 181 -5.86 -5.46 -12.40
CA VAL A 181 -5.85 -6.76 -13.09
C VAL A 181 -4.94 -6.63 -14.32
N TYR A 182 -3.64 -6.54 -14.07
CA TYR A 182 -2.67 -6.02 -15.03
C TYR A 182 -2.54 -6.79 -16.34
N LYS A 183 -2.84 -8.08 -16.38
CA LYS A 183 -2.88 -8.84 -17.64
C LYS A 183 -4.08 -8.49 -18.50
N LYS A 184 -5.21 -8.19 -17.87
CA LYS A 184 -6.44 -7.78 -18.56
C LYS A 184 -6.46 -6.28 -18.86
N LYS A 185 -5.56 -5.50 -18.24
CA LYS A 185 -5.49 -4.02 -18.33
C LYS A 185 -6.79 -3.34 -17.88
N ILE A 186 -7.39 -3.86 -16.81
CA ILE A 186 -8.58 -3.31 -16.16
C ILE A 186 -8.35 -3.20 -14.66
N TYR A 187 -9.16 -2.41 -13.99
CA TYR A 187 -9.29 -2.44 -12.55
C TYR A 187 -10.38 -3.41 -12.14
N GLY A 188 -10.11 -4.19 -11.10
CA GLY A 188 -11.09 -4.99 -10.40
C GLY A 188 -11.49 -4.34 -9.07
N ALA A 189 -12.61 -4.76 -8.53
CA ALA A 189 -13.03 -4.36 -7.20
C ALA A 189 -13.77 -5.49 -6.48
N MET A 190 -13.44 -5.65 -5.20
CA MET A 190 -14.15 -6.53 -4.27
C MET A 190 -14.82 -5.70 -3.19
N ARG A 191 -16.04 -6.07 -2.82
CA ARG A 191 -16.77 -5.52 -1.67
C ARG A 191 -16.75 -6.52 -0.52
N THR A 192 -16.52 -6.03 0.69
CA THR A 192 -16.52 -6.84 1.90
C THR A 192 -16.97 -6.01 3.13
N LYS A 193 -17.52 -6.68 4.14
CA LYS A 193 -17.78 -6.08 5.46
C LYS A 193 -16.76 -6.50 6.51
N ASP A 194 -16.14 -7.65 6.31
CA ASP A 194 -15.39 -8.34 7.35
C ASP A 194 -14.00 -8.82 6.93
N PHE A 195 -13.61 -8.60 5.66
CA PHE A 195 -12.38 -9.11 5.05
C PHE A 195 -12.25 -10.65 5.12
N ARG A 196 -13.39 -11.34 5.14
CA ARG A 196 -13.49 -12.81 5.11
C ARG A 196 -14.42 -13.29 4.01
N ASN A 197 -15.48 -12.51 3.76
CA ASN A 197 -16.47 -12.77 2.73
C ASN A 197 -16.39 -11.63 1.69
N PHE A 198 -16.21 -11.98 0.42
CA PHE A 198 -15.96 -11.03 -0.66
C PHE A 198 -17.00 -11.21 -1.77
N ILE A 199 -17.44 -10.09 -2.33
CA ILE A 199 -18.34 -10.02 -3.49
C ILE A 199 -17.59 -9.27 -4.58
N ASP A 200 -17.46 -9.88 -5.74
CA ASP A 200 -16.92 -9.19 -6.94
C ASP A 200 -17.90 -8.12 -7.40
N VAL A 201 -17.41 -6.89 -7.46
CA VAL A 201 -18.17 -5.70 -7.89
C VAL A 201 -17.43 -4.96 -9.01
N THR A 202 -16.58 -5.65 -9.73
CA THR A 202 -15.78 -5.09 -10.84
C THR A 202 -16.65 -4.37 -11.87
N GLU A 203 -17.82 -4.91 -12.19
CA GLU A 203 -18.75 -4.29 -13.14
C GLU A 203 -19.52 -3.08 -12.57
N GLU A 204 -19.48 -2.87 -11.25
CA GLU A 204 -20.16 -1.74 -10.58
C GLU A 204 -19.23 -0.51 -10.46
N VAL A 205 -17.94 -0.63 -10.77
CA VAL A 205 -16.95 0.44 -10.64
C VAL A 205 -16.43 0.90 -11.99
N SER A 206 -15.99 2.16 -12.04
CA SER A 206 -15.39 2.74 -13.24
C SER A 206 -14.10 3.46 -12.89
N ILE A 207 -13.02 3.07 -13.55
CA ILE A 207 -11.70 3.70 -13.43
C ILE A 207 -11.28 4.20 -14.82
N PRO A 208 -10.63 5.37 -14.93
CA PRO A 208 -10.16 5.89 -16.22
C PRO A 208 -9.24 4.90 -16.94
N VAL A 209 -9.41 4.78 -18.26
CA VAL A 209 -8.61 3.89 -19.10
C VAL A 209 -7.12 4.23 -18.99
N GLY A 210 -6.29 3.20 -18.87
CA GLY A 210 -4.83 3.34 -18.76
C GLY A 210 -4.33 3.62 -17.35
N HIS A 211 -5.20 3.73 -16.37
CA HIS A 211 -4.84 3.88 -14.97
C HIS A 211 -4.20 2.59 -14.45
N LYS A 212 -3.17 2.73 -13.62
CA LYS A 212 -2.48 1.63 -12.94
C LYS A 212 -2.09 2.08 -11.56
N HIS A 213 -2.03 1.13 -10.63
CA HIS A 213 -1.58 1.38 -9.27
C HIS A 213 -1.98 2.78 -8.76
N GLY A 214 -2.86 2.88 -7.83
CA GLY A 214 -3.27 4.16 -7.29
C GLY A 214 -4.04 3.98 -6.00
N THR A 215 -3.98 5.00 -5.15
CA THR A 215 -4.76 5.04 -3.91
C THR A 215 -6.09 5.74 -4.19
N ILE A 216 -7.18 5.07 -3.84
CA ILE A 216 -8.54 5.62 -3.89
C ILE A 216 -8.90 6.07 -2.48
N PHE A 217 -9.38 7.29 -2.35
CA PHE A 217 -9.74 7.87 -1.06
C PHE A 217 -10.85 8.91 -1.21
N THR A 218 -11.56 9.17 -0.13
CA THR A 218 -12.58 10.21 -0.07
C THR A 218 -11.96 11.57 0.16
N ALA A 219 -12.36 12.56 -0.64
CA ALA A 219 -11.95 13.96 -0.49
C ALA A 219 -13.17 14.89 -0.36
N PRO A 220 -13.04 16.07 0.29
CA PRO A 220 -14.10 17.08 0.31
C PRO A 220 -14.55 17.47 -1.10
N GLU A 221 -15.85 17.68 -1.28
CA GLU A 221 -16.43 18.06 -2.58
C GLU A 221 -15.78 19.31 -3.18
N SER A 222 -15.39 20.28 -2.36
CA SER A 222 -14.69 21.49 -2.79
C SER A 222 -13.34 21.20 -3.46
N VAL A 223 -12.58 20.23 -2.93
CA VAL A 223 -11.29 19.79 -3.50
C VAL A 223 -11.52 19.07 -4.84
N VAL A 224 -12.50 18.19 -4.89
CA VAL A 224 -12.86 17.48 -6.14
C VAL A 224 -13.30 18.46 -7.22
N LYS A 225 -14.12 19.47 -6.89
CA LYS A 225 -14.53 20.52 -7.84
C LYS A 225 -13.33 21.30 -8.37
N ALA A 226 -12.42 21.74 -7.50
CA ALA A 226 -11.21 22.46 -7.92
C ALA A 226 -10.35 21.62 -8.88
N LEU A 227 -10.13 20.34 -8.60
CA LEU A 227 -9.41 19.42 -9.48
C LEU A 227 -10.07 19.25 -10.86
N LEU A 228 -11.40 19.30 -10.94
CA LEU A 228 -12.14 19.19 -12.20
C LEU A 228 -12.11 20.50 -13.02
N GLU A 229 -11.95 21.63 -12.37
CA GLU A 229 -11.81 22.96 -13.02
C GLU A 229 -10.42 23.17 -13.62
N GLU A 230 -9.37 22.68 -12.96
CA GLU A 230 -7.97 22.74 -13.46
C GLU A 230 -7.76 21.97 -14.78
N LYS A 231 -8.63 21.00 -15.09
CA LYS A 231 -8.56 20.19 -16.32
C LYS A 231 -9.17 20.87 -17.57
N LYS A 232 -9.67 22.10 -17.43
CA LYS A 232 -10.23 22.87 -18.55
C LYS A 232 -9.21 23.88 -19.08
#